data_e348891f7eb49269389ff670fefc98de
#
_entry.id   e348891f7eb49269389ff670fefc98de
#
_cell.length_a   1.000
_cell.length_b   1.000
_cell.length_c   1.000
_cell.angle_alpha   90.00
_cell.angle_beta   90.00
_cell.angle_gamma   90.00
#
_symmetry.space_group_name_H-M   'P 1'
#
loop_
_entity.id
_entity.type
_entity.pdbx_description
1 polymer ?
#
loop_
_entity_poly.entity_id
_entity_poly.type
_entity_poly.pdbx_seq_one_letter_code
_entity_poly.pdbx_strand_id
1 'polypeptide(L)'
;IAQGGKDGKIRLLSTARLRGTSPHRGNEVQIVSTPSGTDLFTAPAVWHQGSRIWMFAADNGGTTAWKLSGNRLHQAWHDAQGGTSPVVAGNLLYVYGPGGGLRVYVPGSGRLVTTLDAGGGHWNSPIVVDGRVALPEGNANDHATSGVLDIWRVHT
;
A
#
# COMPACT_ATOMS: atom_id res chain seq x y z
N ILE A 1 -7.76 -12.39 6.06
CA ILE A 1 -7.94 -11.54 4.86
C ILE A 1 -8.19 -10.11 5.32
N ALA A 2 -7.52 -9.14 4.69
CA ALA A 2 -7.84 -7.72 4.86
C ALA A 2 -8.42 -7.19 3.53
N GLN A 3 -9.57 -6.55 3.59
CA GLN A 3 -10.26 -6.00 2.44
C GLN A 3 -10.59 -4.52 2.68
N GLY A 4 -10.05 -3.67 1.82
CA GLY A 4 -10.42 -2.24 1.76
C GLY A 4 -11.64 -1.99 0.87
N GLY A 5 -12.31 -0.89 1.11
CA GLY A 5 -13.49 -0.48 0.35
C GLY A 5 -13.55 1.03 0.12
N LYS A 6 -14.57 1.45 -0.62
CA LYS A 6 -14.85 2.86 -0.91
C LYS A 6 -15.60 3.58 0.21
N ASP A 7 -15.79 2.94 1.34
CA ASP A 7 -16.45 3.48 2.52
C ASP A 7 -15.45 3.97 3.59
N GLY A 8 -14.19 4.12 3.23
CA GLY A 8 -13.14 4.55 4.15
C GLY A 8 -12.76 3.51 5.19
N LYS A 9 -13.07 2.23 4.96
CA LYS A 9 -12.82 1.15 5.93
C LYS A 9 -12.01 0.01 5.32
N ILE A 10 -11.18 -0.59 6.17
CA ILE A 10 -10.51 -1.86 5.92
C ILE A 10 -11.08 -2.88 6.91
N ARG A 11 -11.59 -3.98 6.39
CA ARG A 11 -12.18 -5.08 7.16
C ARG A 11 -11.18 -6.22 7.27
N LEU A 12 -10.88 -6.63 8.50
CA LEU A 12 -10.09 -7.82 8.78
C LEU A 12 -11.06 -8.99 8.98
N LEU A 13 -10.91 -10.02 8.19
CA LEU A 13 -11.78 -11.18 8.15
C LEU A 13 -10.99 -12.43 8.52
N SER A 14 -11.61 -13.33 9.28
CA SER A 14 -11.07 -14.67 9.52
C SER A 14 -11.53 -15.64 8.44
N THR A 15 -10.59 -16.30 7.77
CA THR A 15 -10.91 -17.33 6.75
C THR A 15 -11.70 -18.51 7.33
N ALA A 16 -11.48 -18.82 8.60
CA ALA A 16 -12.21 -19.90 9.31
C ALA A 16 -13.67 -19.50 9.64
N ARG A 17 -14.04 -18.23 9.52
CA ARG A 17 -15.34 -17.71 9.93
C ARG A 17 -16.01 -16.87 8.84
N LEU A 18 -15.69 -17.11 7.58
CA LEU A 18 -16.34 -16.45 6.44
C LEU A 18 -17.79 -16.95 6.27
N ARG A 19 -18.61 -16.78 7.30
CA ARG A 19 -20.03 -17.13 7.28
C ARG A 19 -20.83 -15.89 7.63
N GLY A 20 -21.18 -15.13 6.62
CA GLY A 20 -22.14 -14.05 6.78
C GLY A 20 -23.52 -14.61 7.10
N THR A 21 -24.19 -14.08 8.12
CA THR A 21 -25.59 -14.43 8.45
C THR A 21 -26.58 -13.58 7.69
N SER A 22 -26.13 -12.57 6.98
CA SER A 22 -26.92 -11.70 6.11
C SER A 22 -26.02 -11.03 5.07
N PRO A 23 -26.59 -10.56 3.94
CA PRO A 23 -25.87 -9.69 3.02
C PRO A 23 -25.27 -8.52 3.81
N HIS A 24 -24.02 -8.16 3.54
CA HIS A 24 -23.27 -7.05 4.16
C HIS A 24 -22.79 -7.26 5.62
N ARG A 25 -22.88 -8.46 6.16
CA ARG A 25 -22.27 -8.82 7.46
C ARG A 25 -21.40 -10.05 7.29
N GLY A 26 -20.07 -9.84 7.27
CA GLY A 26 -19.07 -10.87 6.95
C GLY A 26 -18.33 -11.49 8.12
N ASN A 27 -18.78 -11.30 9.37
CA ASN A 27 -18.06 -11.69 10.58
C ASN A 27 -16.64 -11.07 10.64
N GLU A 28 -16.59 -9.77 10.49
CA GLU A 28 -15.35 -9.01 10.63
C GLU A 28 -14.75 -9.20 12.03
N VAL A 29 -13.49 -9.56 12.07
CA VAL A 29 -12.71 -9.63 13.31
C VAL A 29 -12.44 -8.22 13.81
N GLN A 30 -12.22 -7.29 12.86
CA GLN A 30 -11.95 -5.89 13.13
C GLN A 30 -12.27 -5.05 11.90
N ILE A 31 -12.66 -3.81 12.15
CA ILE A 31 -12.75 -2.75 11.14
C ILE A 31 -11.82 -1.63 11.57
N VAL A 32 -10.93 -1.20 10.67
CA VAL A 32 -10.07 -0.02 10.85
C VAL A 32 -10.37 0.99 9.75
N SER A 33 -10.02 2.25 9.96
CA SER A 33 -10.11 3.26 8.90
C SER A 33 -9.01 3.05 7.85
N THR A 34 -9.28 3.44 6.61
CA THR A 34 -8.25 3.62 5.59
C THR A 34 -7.27 4.72 6.01
N PRO A 35 -6.10 4.88 5.39
CA PRO A 35 -5.10 5.84 5.83
C PRO A 35 -5.63 7.27 6.04
N SER A 36 -6.46 7.79 5.14
CA SER A 36 -7.07 9.12 5.27
C SER A 36 -8.57 9.10 5.63
N GLY A 37 -9.14 7.91 5.86
CA GLY A 37 -10.58 7.76 6.13
C GLY A 37 -11.46 7.87 4.89
N THR A 38 -10.88 7.89 3.70
CA THR A 38 -11.59 7.97 2.41
C THR A 38 -11.48 6.66 1.62
N ASP A 39 -11.92 6.69 0.37
CA ASP A 39 -11.91 5.55 -0.54
C ASP A 39 -10.52 4.90 -0.65
N LEU A 40 -10.47 3.58 -0.60
CA LEU A 40 -9.28 2.79 -0.89
C LEU A 40 -9.41 2.11 -2.24
N PHE A 41 -8.67 2.61 -3.23
CA PHE A 41 -8.59 2.05 -4.59
C PHE A 41 -7.37 1.14 -4.77
N THR A 42 -6.50 1.10 -3.78
CA THR A 42 -5.21 0.40 -3.83
C THR A 42 -5.29 -0.95 -3.14
N ALA A 43 -4.40 -1.85 -3.52
CA ALA A 43 -4.24 -3.12 -2.83
C ALA A 43 -3.27 -2.95 -1.64
N PRO A 44 -3.62 -3.39 -0.43
CA PRO A 44 -2.68 -3.45 0.68
C PRO A 44 -1.52 -4.41 0.39
N ALA A 45 -0.33 -4.06 0.85
CA ALA A 45 0.81 -4.96 0.87
C ALA A 45 0.93 -5.67 2.23
N VAL A 46 1.38 -6.92 2.22
CA VAL A 46 1.68 -7.69 3.43
C VAL A 46 3.16 -8.04 3.47
N TRP A 47 3.78 -7.87 4.62
CA TRP A 47 5.17 -8.19 4.84
C TRP A 47 5.37 -9.07 6.07
N HIS A 48 6.14 -10.12 5.90
CA HIS A 48 6.56 -11.01 6.97
C HIS A 48 7.98 -10.68 7.40
N GLN A 49 8.15 -10.23 8.64
CA GLN A 49 9.44 -10.00 9.28
C GLN A 49 9.63 -11.03 10.40
N GLY A 50 10.17 -12.18 10.08
CA GLY A 50 10.18 -13.31 10.99
C GLY A 50 8.74 -13.70 11.37
N SER A 51 8.43 -13.72 12.66
CA SER A 51 7.08 -14.00 13.18
C SER A 51 6.14 -12.80 13.16
N ARG A 52 6.61 -11.62 12.78
CA ARG A 52 5.79 -10.40 12.74
C ARG A 52 5.15 -10.25 11.38
N ILE A 53 3.86 -9.94 11.36
CA ILE A 53 3.11 -9.67 10.13
C ILE A 53 2.73 -8.21 10.12
N TRP A 54 3.04 -7.55 9.02
CA TRP A 54 2.73 -6.15 8.76
C TRP A 54 1.79 -6.04 7.57
N MET A 55 0.93 -5.04 7.61
CA MET A 55 0.09 -4.62 6.49
C MET A 55 0.33 -3.14 6.23
N PHE A 56 0.46 -2.77 4.97
CA PHE A 56 0.59 -1.40 4.51
C PHE A 56 -0.52 -1.10 3.53
N ALA A 57 -1.14 0.05 3.67
CA ALA A 57 -2.07 0.57 2.68
C ALA A 57 -1.78 2.05 2.44
N ALA A 58 -2.04 2.49 1.23
CA ALA A 58 -1.99 3.89 0.83
C ALA A 58 -3.29 4.25 0.11
N ASP A 59 -3.80 5.44 0.37
CA ASP A 59 -4.91 6.05 -0.35
C ASP A 59 -4.50 7.44 -0.85
N ASN A 60 -5.44 8.25 -1.29
CA ASN A 60 -5.13 9.59 -1.82
C ASN A 60 -4.53 10.54 -0.78
N GLY A 61 -4.79 10.34 0.50
CA GLY A 61 -4.41 11.28 1.56
C GLY A 61 -3.43 10.71 2.59
N GLY A 62 -3.03 9.43 2.51
CA GLY A 62 -2.11 8.89 3.48
C GLY A 62 -1.56 7.51 3.16
N THR A 63 -0.50 7.16 3.88
CA THR A 63 0.08 5.81 3.91
C THR A 63 0.14 5.36 5.36
N THR A 64 -0.39 4.19 5.66
CA THR A 64 -0.43 3.65 7.04
C THR A 64 0.11 2.24 7.09
N ALA A 65 0.84 1.95 8.15
CA ALA A 65 1.27 0.61 8.51
C ALA A 65 0.55 0.11 9.75
N TRP A 66 0.15 -1.13 9.70
CA TRP A 66 -0.38 -1.87 10.85
C TRP A 66 0.47 -3.10 11.09
N LYS A 67 0.59 -3.45 12.37
CA LYS A 67 1.14 -4.71 12.82
C LYS A 67 0.01 -5.63 13.25
N LEU A 68 0.00 -6.86 12.75
CA LEU A 68 -0.95 -7.88 13.20
C LEU A 68 -0.45 -8.48 14.53
N SER A 69 -1.27 -8.42 15.57
CA SER A 69 -1.01 -9.03 16.87
C SER A 69 -2.32 -9.51 17.50
N GLY A 70 -2.36 -10.73 17.97
CA GLY A 70 -3.57 -11.30 18.55
C GLY A 70 -4.78 -11.29 17.59
N ASN A 71 -4.57 -11.54 16.31
CA ASN A 71 -5.58 -11.44 15.24
C ASN A 71 -6.19 -10.04 15.06
N ARG A 72 -5.50 -8.99 15.50
CA ARG A 72 -5.93 -7.59 15.33
C ARG A 72 -4.82 -6.76 14.72
N LEU A 73 -5.22 -5.79 13.90
CA LEU A 73 -4.35 -4.77 13.31
C LEU A 73 -4.18 -3.63 14.33
N HIS A 74 -2.94 -3.33 14.66
CA HIS A 74 -2.55 -2.20 15.49
C HIS A 74 -1.76 -1.24 14.63
N GLN A 75 -2.22 0.01 14.52
CA GLN A 75 -1.50 1.04 13.76
C GLN A 75 -0.13 1.26 14.39
N ALA A 76 0.90 1.16 13.57
CA ALA A 76 2.29 1.34 13.97
C ALA A 76 2.81 2.73 13.61
N TRP A 77 2.52 3.19 12.39
CA TRP A 77 2.85 4.53 11.93
C TRP A 77 1.90 4.98 10.82
N HIS A 78 1.91 6.27 10.56
CA HIS A 78 1.13 6.93 9.51
C HIS A 78 1.96 8.06 8.92
N ASP A 79 1.87 8.23 7.59
CA ASP A 79 2.38 9.37 6.83
C ASP A 79 1.21 10.00 6.09
N ALA A 80 1.09 11.32 6.13
CA ALA A 80 0.06 12.08 5.43
C ALA A 80 0.28 12.16 3.90
N GLN A 81 1.28 11.45 3.40
CA GLN A 81 1.52 11.32 1.96
C GLN A 81 0.82 10.08 1.42
N GLY A 82 -0.16 10.29 0.57
CA GLY A 82 -0.90 9.24 -0.11
C GLY A 82 -0.13 8.62 -1.28
N GLY A 83 -0.68 7.56 -1.86
CA GLY A 83 -0.04 6.90 -3.00
C GLY A 83 -0.83 5.76 -3.58
N THR A 84 -0.23 5.10 -4.55
CA THR A 84 -0.76 3.89 -5.20
C THR A 84 -0.53 2.65 -4.34
N SER A 85 -0.80 1.46 -4.88
CA SER A 85 -0.62 0.21 -4.13
C SER A 85 0.83 0.05 -3.66
N PRO A 86 1.06 -0.04 -2.34
CA PRO A 86 2.39 -0.21 -1.79
C PRO A 86 3.04 -1.52 -2.22
N VAL A 87 4.37 -1.53 -2.36
CA VAL A 87 5.15 -2.74 -2.64
C VAL A 87 6.22 -2.89 -1.58
N VAL A 88 6.36 -4.09 -1.00
CA VAL A 88 7.46 -4.40 -0.09
C VAL A 88 8.42 -5.36 -0.76
N ALA A 89 9.67 -4.97 -0.88
CA ALA A 89 10.74 -5.80 -1.41
C ALA A 89 12.10 -5.39 -0.81
N GLY A 90 13.02 -6.31 -0.61
CA GLY A 90 14.36 -6.04 -0.09
C GLY A 90 14.35 -5.32 1.27
N ASN A 91 13.38 -5.62 2.14
CA ASN A 91 13.17 -4.94 3.43
C ASN A 91 12.89 -3.42 3.31
N LEU A 92 12.40 -2.97 2.18
CA LEU A 92 11.96 -1.59 1.94
C LEU A 92 10.50 -1.58 1.49
N LEU A 93 9.81 -0.49 1.79
CA LEU A 93 8.45 -0.21 1.36
C LEU A 93 8.49 0.91 0.31
N TYR A 94 7.89 0.67 -0.83
CA TYR A 94 7.81 1.59 -1.95
C TYR A 94 6.38 2.06 -2.12
N VAL A 95 6.17 3.38 -2.19
CA VAL A 95 4.85 4.00 -2.38
C VAL A 95 4.98 5.11 -3.42
N TYR A 96 4.36 4.89 -4.56
CA TYR A 96 4.36 5.89 -5.64
C TYR A 96 3.26 6.92 -5.43
N GLY A 97 3.60 8.19 -5.54
CA GLY A 97 2.64 9.29 -5.54
C GLY A 97 2.14 9.58 -6.95
N PRO A 98 0.82 9.56 -7.23
CA PRO A 98 0.31 9.84 -8.59
C PRO A 98 0.70 11.22 -9.14
N GLY A 99 1.00 12.17 -8.27
CA GLY A 99 1.53 13.49 -8.66
C GLY A 99 3.03 13.51 -8.93
N GLY A 100 3.72 12.39 -8.80
CA GLY A 100 5.15 12.21 -8.97
C GLY A 100 5.87 11.76 -7.70
N GLY A 101 7.05 11.18 -7.91
CA GLY A 101 7.93 10.68 -6.85
C GLY A 101 7.57 9.31 -6.31
N LEU A 102 8.56 8.43 -6.24
CA LEU A 102 8.46 7.12 -5.61
C LEU A 102 9.15 7.17 -4.25
N ARG A 103 8.38 7.18 -3.18
CA ARG A 103 8.89 7.22 -1.79
C ARG A 103 9.29 5.83 -1.32
N VAL A 104 10.45 5.76 -0.69
CA VAL A 104 11.02 4.52 -0.16
C VAL A 104 11.16 4.65 1.35
N TYR A 105 10.54 3.75 2.09
CA TYR A 105 10.51 3.78 3.56
C TYR A 105 11.16 2.55 4.18
N VAL A 106 11.61 2.70 5.42
CA VAL A 106 11.85 1.57 6.33
C VAL A 106 10.49 1.05 6.83
N PRO A 107 10.07 -0.17 6.47
CA PRO A 107 8.68 -0.63 6.69
C PRO A 107 8.26 -0.60 8.17
N GLY A 108 9.16 -0.98 9.08
CA GLY A 108 8.83 -1.10 10.50
C GLY A 108 8.72 0.22 11.25
N SER A 109 9.24 1.32 10.72
CA SER A 109 9.27 2.63 11.40
C SER A 109 8.61 3.77 10.62
N GLY A 110 8.36 3.59 9.32
CA GLY A 110 7.89 4.67 8.46
C GLY A 110 8.95 5.74 8.16
N ARG A 111 10.20 5.51 8.54
CA ARG A 111 11.27 6.47 8.24
C ARG A 111 11.51 6.51 6.73
N LEU A 112 11.35 7.69 6.13
CA LEU A 112 11.67 7.91 4.73
C LEU A 112 13.19 7.70 4.50
N VAL A 113 13.54 6.83 3.58
CA VAL A 113 14.91 6.56 3.16
C VAL A 113 15.30 7.53 2.05
N THR A 114 14.48 7.61 1.02
CA THR A 114 14.66 8.49 -0.14
C THR A 114 13.35 8.63 -0.89
N THR A 115 13.30 9.61 -1.76
CA THR A 115 12.30 9.72 -2.82
C THR A 115 13.03 9.63 -4.15
N LEU A 116 12.72 8.62 -4.95
CA LEU A 116 13.21 8.53 -6.32
C LEU A 116 12.41 9.50 -7.18
N ASP A 117 13.13 10.24 -8.03
CA ASP A 117 12.50 11.19 -8.94
C ASP A 117 11.72 10.41 -10.00
N ALA A 118 10.44 10.71 -10.10
CA ALA A 118 9.51 10.08 -11.03
C ALA A 118 8.46 11.11 -11.41
N GLY A 119 8.04 11.09 -12.65
CA GLY A 119 6.97 11.95 -13.15
C GLY A 119 5.59 11.56 -12.62
N GLY A 120 4.59 12.27 -13.06
CA GLY A 120 3.20 11.98 -12.72
C GLY A 120 2.69 10.74 -13.46
N GLY A 121 1.75 10.06 -12.84
CA GLY A 121 1.10 8.88 -13.40
C GLY A 121 -0.33 8.77 -12.91
N HIS A 122 -0.88 7.57 -12.93
CA HIS A 122 -2.21 7.34 -12.40
C HIS A 122 -2.15 6.31 -11.26
N TRP A 123 -2.71 5.12 -11.40
CA TRP A 123 -2.70 4.07 -10.38
C TRP A 123 -1.56 3.06 -10.57
N ASN A 124 -0.50 3.47 -11.23
CA ASN A 124 0.68 2.65 -11.47
C ASN A 124 1.34 2.28 -10.15
N SER A 125 1.91 1.09 -10.09
CA SER A 125 2.69 0.64 -8.93
C SER A 125 4.06 0.18 -9.39
N PRO A 126 5.11 0.33 -8.57
CA PRO A 126 6.43 -0.15 -8.92
C PRO A 126 6.50 -1.68 -8.96
N ILE A 127 7.39 -2.19 -9.76
CA ILE A 127 7.85 -3.58 -9.71
C ILE A 127 9.27 -3.57 -9.16
N VAL A 128 9.53 -4.39 -8.15
CA VAL A 128 10.85 -4.48 -7.52
C VAL A 128 11.34 -5.91 -7.62
N VAL A 129 12.40 -6.13 -8.38
CA VAL A 129 12.95 -7.45 -8.65
C VAL A 129 14.45 -7.34 -8.99
N ASP A 130 15.25 -8.30 -8.56
CA ASP A 130 16.68 -8.45 -8.88
C ASP A 130 17.49 -7.14 -8.72
N GLY A 131 17.28 -6.45 -7.60
CA GLY A 131 17.97 -5.20 -7.31
C GLY A 131 17.60 -4.03 -8.23
N ARG A 132 16.45 -4.12 -8.89
CA ARG A 132 15.92 -3.05 -9.72
C ARG A 132 14.53 -2.66 -9.26
N VAL A 133 14.21 -1.39 -9.42
CA VAL A 133 12.87 -0.82 -9.26
C VAL A 133 12.44 -0.31 -10.62
N ALA A 134 11.35 -0.79 -11.16
CA ALA A 134 10.77 -0.31 -12.41
C ALA A 134 9.40 0.32 -12.12
N LEU A 135 9.17 1.51 -12.64
CA LEU A 135 7.92 2.25 -12.50
C LEU A 135 7.46 2.77 -13.86
N PRO A 136 6.29 2.36 -14.35
CA PRO A 136 5.70 2.99 -15.53
C PRO A 136 5.05 4.32 -15.11
N GLU A 137 5.30 5.36 -15.89
CA GLU A 137 4.68 6.67 -15.78
C GLU A 137 3.71 6.92 -16.94
N GLY A 138 2.84 7.88 -16.75
CA GLY A 138 1.82 8.25 -17.72
C GLY A 138 0.42 8.08 -17.17
N ASN A 139 -0.52 8.80 -17.74
CA ASN A 139 -1.89 8.87 -17.28
C ASN A 139 -2.85 8.28 -18.32
N ALA A 140 -3.36 7.08 -18.03
CA ALA A 140 -4.32 6.41 -18.90
C ALA A 140 -5.66 7.16 -19.03
N ASN A 141 -6.02 8.00 -18.05
CA ASN A 141 -7.23 8.81 -18.12
C ASN A 141 -7.15 9.90 -19.19
N ASP A 142 -5.94 10.38 -19.51
CA ASP A 142 -5.72 11.35 -20.56
C ASP A 142 -5.58 10.68 -21.93
N HIS A 143 -5.79 9.36 -22.00
CA HIS A 143 -5.61 8.55 -23.21
C HIS A 143 -4.24 8.77 -23.88
N ALA A 144 -3.20 9.04 -23.06
CA ALA A 144 -1.85 9.20 -23.55
C ALA A 144 -1.38 7.92 -24.24
N THR A 145 -0.85 8.07 -25.44
CA THR A 145 -0.30 6.95 -26.23
C THR A 145 1.19 6.74 -25.98
N SER A 146 1.80 7.57 -25.13
CA SER A 146 3.21 7.53 -24.75
C SER A 146 3.33 7.59 -23.23
N GLY A 147 4.37 6.97 -22.71
CA GLY A 147 4.72 7.00 -21.29
C GLY A 147 6.21 6.80 -21.13
N VAL A 148 6.68 6.87 -19.91
CA VAL A 148 8.06 6.61 -19.52
C VAL A 148 8.09 5.36 -18.64
N LEU A 149 9.13 4.55 -18.79
CA LEU A 149 9.44 3.48 -17.86
C LEU A 149 10.75 3.83 -17.17
N ASP A 150 10.65 4.26 -15.93
CA ASP A 150 11.82 4.52 -15.10
C ASP A 150 12.35 3.24 -14.49
N ILE A 151 13.67 3.07 -14.52
CA ILE A 151 14.35 1.91 -13.92
C ILE A 151 15.52 2.40 -13.08
N TRP A 152 15.42 2.18 -11.76
CA TRP A 152 16.52 2.43 -10.84
C TRP A 152 17.20 1.13 -10.43
N ARG A 153 18.49 1.24 -10.15
CA ARG A 153 19.26 0.14 -9.55
C ARG A 153 19.38 0.40 -8.05
N VAL A 154 19.01 -0.58 -7.24
CA VAL A 154 19.22 -0.55 -5.80
C VAL A 154 20.65 -1.03 -5.55
N HIS A 155 21.52 -0.14 -5.05
CA HIS A 155 22.85 -0.51 -4.58
C HIS A 155 22.70 -0.99 -3.13
N THR A 156 23.04 -2.25 -2.88
CA THR A 156 23.12 -2.84 -1.53
C THR A 156 24.48 -2.62 -0.93
#